data_0ff51a21066b192a38e1fa92ff6958d8
#
_entry.id   0ff51a21066b192a38e1fa92ff6958d8
#
_cell.length_a   1.000
_cell.length_b   1.000
_cell.length_c   1.000
_cell.angle_alpha   90.00
_cell.angle_beta   90.00
_cell.angle_gamma   90.00
#
_symmetry.space_group_name_H-M   'P 1'
#
loop_
_entity.id
_entity.type
_entity.pdbx_description
1 polymer ?
#
loop_
_entity_poly.entity_id
_entity_poly.type
_entity_poly.pdbx_seq_one_letter_code
_entity_poly.pdbx_strand_id
1 'polypeptide(L)'
;WADVDRAWMKIKTPIQIGHPLEYYEDHFRKAVALEWDIRLTNPKFAQNDHRVNKIKSAFAKIYSSFEPNTKSEEYKKIYDFSFKSLDKVQLYVGRPALFFGAEFNGMFSAQVVPNDEIVSLEEGKKIFAFSDEILQTSRAKPFLKLSREIFGQELLTKDRMFLFNETASWHQVYDISTVGHEYGHILWCDEQTESVMNKTGNFKNIEEFKATT
;
A
#
# COMPACT_ATOMS: atom_id res chain seq x y z
N TRP A 1 17.98 11.58 -8.95
CA TRP A 1 16.59 11.18 -8.61
C TRP A 1 16.32 11.24 -7.11
N ALA A 2 17.22 10.72 -6.26
CA ALA A 2 17.06 10.72 -4.80
C ALA A 2 16.72 12.08 -4.18
N ASP A 3 17.24 13.19 -4.73
CA ASP A 3 16.92 14.54 -4.24
C ASP A 3 15.48 14.95 -4.58
N VAL A 4 14.95 14.46 -5.70
CA VAL A 4 13.53 14.65 -6.07
C VAL A 4 12.65 13.90 -5.08
N ASP A 5 12.98 12.65 -4.77
CA ASP A 5 12.25 11.83 -3.80
C ASP A 5 12.28 12.47 -2.40
N ARG A 6 13.44 12.92 -1.94
CA ARG A 6 13.56 13.63 -0.65
C ARG A 6 12.72 14.90 -0.61
N ALA A 7 12.68 15.68 -1.71
CA ALA A 7 11.85 16.88 -1.79
C ALA A 7 10.37 16.51 -1.78
N TRP A 8 9.98 15.47 -2.54
CA TRP A 8 8.62 14.98 -2.59
C TRP A 8 8.13 14.42 -1.25
N MET A 9 8.98 13.72 -0.49
CA MET A 9 8.64 13.22 0.85
C MET A 9 8.28 14.33 1.84
N LYS A 10 8.78 15.55 1.62
CA LYS A 10 8.50 16.72 2.47
C LYS A 10 7.14 17.37 2.20
N ILE A 11 6.47 17.04 1.10
CA ILE A 11 5.12 17.54 0.79
C ILE A 11 4.12 16.86 1.72
N LYS A 12 3.64 17.57 2.75
CA LYS A 12 2.70 17.08 3.77
C LYS A 12 1.43 17.91 3.80
N THR A 13 0.81 18.10 2.64
CA THR A 13 -0.40 18.91 2.46
C THR A 13 -1.59 18.03 2.06
N PRO A 14 -2.85 18.50 2.21
CA PRO A 14 -4.02 17.78 1.71
C PRO A 14 -4.02 17.57 0.18
N ILE A 15 -3.34 18.44 -0.55
CA ILE A 15 -3.08 18.24 -1.98
C ILE A 15 -1.72 17.57 -2.10
N GLN A 16 -1.71 16.37 -2.60
CA GLN A 16 -0.52 15.59 -2.86
C GLN A 16 -0.28 15.46 -4.37
N ILE A 17 0.97 15.28 -4.73
CA ILE A 17 1.36 14.92 -6.10
C ILE A 17 1.72 13.44 -6.05
N GLY A 18 1.28 12.67 -7.04
CA GLY A 18 1.73 11.30 -7.26
C GLY A 18 3.26 11.26 -7.38
N HIS A 19 3.85 10.11 -7.16
CA HIS A 19 5.31 10.01 -7.20
C HIS A 19 5.83 10.43 -8.58
N PRO A 20 6.71 11.45 -8.67
CA PRO A 20 7.05 12.07 -9.96
C PRO A 20 7.93 11.18 -10.84
N LEU A 21 8.46 10.10 -10.29
CA LEU A 21 9.38 9.19 -10.97
C LEU A 21 8.80 7.78 -11.15
N GLU A 22 7.50 7.62 -10.94
CA GLU A 22 6.85 6.36 -11.33
C GLU A 22 6.94 6.21 -12.84
N TYR A 23 7.48 5.08 -13.25
CA TYR A 23 7.53 4.71 -14.65
C TYR A 23 7.39 3.21 -14.78
N TYR A 24 6.76 2.78 -15.87
CA TYR A 24 6.69 1.39 -16.25
C TYR A 24 7.59 1.15 -17.46
N GLU A 25 8.51 0.21 -17.33
CA GLU A 25 9.32 -0.24 -18.45
C GLU A 25 8.66 -1.46 -19.10
N ASP A 26 8.26 -1.31 -20.37
CA ASP A 26 7.92 -2.45 -21.21
C ASP A 26 9.20 -3.14 -21.69
N HIS A 27 9.54 -4.23 -21.05
CA HIS A 27 10.75 -4.98 -21.35
C HIS A 27 10.82 -5.50 -22.79
N PHE A 28 9.69 -5.68 -23.46
CA PHE A 28 9.62 -6.11 -24.85
C PHE A 28 9.87 -4.97 -25.83
N ARG A 29 9.27 -3.82 -25.58
CA ARG A 29 9.32 -2.64 -26.45
C ARG A 29 10.37 -1.63 -26.06
N LYS A 30 10.95 -1.80 -24.87
CA LYS A 30 11.88 -0.81 -24.27
C LYS A 30 11.26 0.59 -24.16
N ALA A 31 9.94 0.63 -24.01
CA ALA A 31 9.21 1.85 -23.82
C ALA A 31 9.13 2.19 -22.32
N VAL A 32 9.28 3.47 -22.02
CA VAL A 32 9.08 4.03 -20.68
C VAL A 32 7.89 4.96 -20.73
N ALA A 33 6.91 4.73 -19.87
CA ALA A 33 5.76 5.61 -19.70
C ALA A 33 5.88 6.34 -18.37
N LEU A 34 5.81 7.66 -18.42
CA LEU A 34 5.72 8.49 -17.22
C LEU A 34 4.29 8.55 -16.74
N GLU A 35 4.11 8.42 -15.45
CA GLU A 35 2.84 8.56 -14.79
C GLU A 35 2.92 9.66 -13.73
N TRP A 36 1.92 10.52 -13.68
CA TRP A 36 1.78 11.50 -12.62
C TRP A 36 0.31 11.83 -12.37
N ASP A 37 0.01 12.20 -11.16
CA ASP A 37 -1.35 12.58 -10.78
C ASP A 37 -1.34 13.65 -9.68
N ILE A 38 -2.49 14.29 -9.49
CA ILE A 38 -2.78 15.14 -8.35
C ILE A 38 -3.83 14.42 -7.50
N ARG A 39 -3.55 14.26 -6.21
CA ARG A 39 -4.36 13.56 -5.24
C ARG A 39 -4.91 14.54 -4.22
N LEU A 40 -6.21 14.45 -3.97
CA LEU A 40 -6.86 15.14 -2.86
C LEU A 40 -6.96 14.16 -1.70
N THR A 41 -6.27 14.45 -0.63
CA THR A 41 -6.34 13.63 0.57
C THR A 41 -7.30 14.26 1.58
N ASN A 42 -7.78 13.45 2.51
CA ASN A 42 -8.65 13.94 3.58
C ASN A 42 -7.93 15.08 4.33
N PRO A 43 -8.57 16.27 4.47
CA PRO A 43 -8.01 17.38 5.26
C PRO A 43 -7.71 17.02 6.71
N LYS A 44 -8.42 16.00 7.21
CA LYS A 44 -8.19 15.41 8.54
C LYS A 44 -7.21 14.23 8.49
N PHE A 45 -6.27 14.24 7.56
CA PHE A 45 -5.33 13.12 7.46
C PHE A 45 -4.50 12.93 8.75
N ALA A 46 -4.32 13.97 9.56
CA ALA A 46 -3.78 13.86 10.91
C ALA A 46 -4.58 12.87 11.80
N GLN A 47 -5.84 12.61 11.49
CA GLN A 47 -6.64 11.56 12.14
C GLN A 47 -6.28 10.15 11.65
N ASN A 48 -5.48 10.02 10.62
CA ASN A 48 -4.93 8.73 10.21
C ASN A 48 -3.94 8.17 11.24
N ASP A 49 -3.48 9.00 12.18
CA ASP A 49 -2.67 8.55 13.32
C ASP A 49 -3.30 7.36 14.04
N HIS A 50 -4.62 7.30 14.14
CA HIS A 50 -5.30 6.17 14.77
C HIS A 50 -5.17 4.87 13.96
N ARG A 51 -5.15 4.90 12.62
CA ARG A 51 -4.90 3.73 11.77
C ARG A 51 -3.46 3.28 11.87
N VAL A 52 -2.52 4.21 11.82
CA VAL A 52 -1.09 3.95 12.03
C VAL A 52 -0.88 3.31 13.40
N ASN A 53 -1.45 3.88 14.45
CA ASN A 53 -1.35 3.35 15.81
C ASN A 53 -2.00 1.97 15.97
N LYS A 54 -3.12 1.71 15.29
CA LYS A 54 -3.74 0.37 15.26
C LYS A 54 -2.83 -0.65 14.60
N ILE A 55 -2.21 -0.30 13.47
CA ILE A 55 -1.28 -1.19 12.75
C ILE A 55 -0.06 -1.48 13.61
N LYS A 56 0.56 -0.45 14.21
CA LYS A 56 1.68 -0.63 15.14
C LYS A 56 1.32 -1.50 16.32
N SER A 57 0.16 -1.29 16.92
CA SER A 57 -0.32 -2.08 18.06
C SER A 57 -0.59 -3.53 17.65
N ALA A 58 -1.17 -3.75 16.48
CA ALA A 58 -1.40 -5.10 15.94
C ALA A 58 -0.07 -5.80 15.66
N PHE A 59 0.87 -5.13 15.00
CA PHE A 59 2.21 -5.65 14.75
C PHE A 59 2.92 -6.03 16.06
N ALA A 60 2.94 -5.13 17.05
CA ALA A 60 3.56 -5.41 18.34
C ALA A 60 2.94 -6.64 19.05
N LYS A 61 1.60 -6.75 18.99
CA LYS A 61 0.86 -7.87 19.58
C LYS A 61 1.17 -9.19 18.87
N ILE A 62 1.15 -9.20 17.54
CA ILE A 62 1.45 -10.38 16.74
C ILE A 62 2.90 -10.79 16.97
N TYR A 63 3.81 -9.83 16.89
CA TYR A 63 5.23 -10.09 17.07
C TYR A 63 5.53 -10.71 18.45
N SER A 64 4.92 -10.17 19.51
CA SER A 64 5.09 -10.71 20.86
C SER A 64 4.49 -12.11 21.05
N SER A 65 3.60 -12.54 20.14
CA SER A 65 3.02 -13.91 20.20
C SER A 65 3.97 -15.01 19.70
N PHE A 66 5.07 -14.66 19.06
CA PHE A 66 6.10 -15.61 18.59
C PHE A 66 7.09 -16.04 19.69
N GLU A 67 6.64 -16.14 20.93
CA GLU A 67 7.47 -16.71 22.00
C GLU A 67 7.83 -18.19 21.70
N PRO A 68 9.01 -18.66 22.11
CA PRO A 68 10.04 -18.00 22.95
C PRO A 68 11.05 -17.13 22.17
N ASN A 69 10.96 -17.03 20.87
CA ASN A 69 11.97 -16.39 20.02
C ASN A 69 12.08 -14.88 20.26
N THR A 70 11.00 -14.24 20.73
CA THR A 70 10.97 -12.80 21.02
C THR A 70 11.97 -12.32 22.08
N LYS A 71 12.56 -13.26 22.84
CA LYS A 71 13.58 -12.95 23.86
C LYS A 71 15.01 -12.94 23.31
N SER A 72 15.23 -13.39 22.06
CA SER A 72 16.56 -13.34 21.46
C SER A 72 16.94 -11.92 21.06
N GLU A 73 18.24 -11.59 21.11
CA GLU A 73 18.78 -10.31 20.69
C GLU A 73 18.52 -10.05 19.19
N GLU A 74 18.54 -11.09 18.37
CA GLU A 74 18.25 -11.01 16.94
C GLU A 74 16.79 -10.62 16.69
N TYR A 75 15.86 -11.29 17.37
CA TYR A 75 14.44 -10.97 17.29
C TYR A 75 14.14 -9.54 17.71
N LYS A 76 14.79 -9.08 18.77
CA LYS A 76 14.67 -7.71 19.24
C LYS A 76 15.17 -6.69 18.19
N LYS A 77 16.30 -6.97 17.56
CA LYS A 77 16.83 -6.09 16.48
C LYS A 77 15.85 -6.00 15.31
N ILE A 78 15.28 -7.13 14.86
CA ILE A 78 14.27 -7.14 13.80
C ILE A 78 13.04 -6.33 14.21
N TYR A 79 12.54 -6.52 15.42
CA TYR A 79 11.40 -5.78 15.96
C TYR A 79 11.67 -4.26 15.97
N ASP A 80 12.79 -3.85 16.54
CA ASP A 80 13.15 -2.44 16.67
C ASP A 80 13.33 -1.79 15.29
N PHE A 81 13.92 -2.50 14.34
CA PHE A 81 14.08 -2.04 12.96
C PHE A 81 12.72 -1.87 12.26
N SER A 82 11.87 -2.88 12.32
CA SER A 82 10.53 -2.83 11.73
C SER A 82 9.68 -1.71 12.35
N PHE A 83 9.71 -1.58 13.66
CA PHE A 83 8.95 -0.54 14.36
C PHE A 83 9.42 0.87 14.01
N LYS A 84 10.73 1.07 13.91
CA LYS A 84 11.34 2.34 13.44
C LYS A 84 10.93 2.67 12.01
N SER A 85 10.82 1.67 11.13
CA SER A 85 10.35 1.86 9.77
C SER A 85 8.87 2.27 9.71
N LEU A 86 8.03 1.65 10.54
CA LEU A 86 6.61 2.03 10.68
C LEU A 86 6.43 3.46 11.21
N ASP A 87 7.35 3.96 12.05
CA ASP A 87 7.31 5.33 12.58
C ASP A 87 7.51 6.41 11.51
N LYS A 88 8.17 6.06 10.40
CA LYS A 88 8.44 6.98 9.29
C LYS A 88 7.35 6.98 8.21
N VAL A 89 6.31 6.15 8.34
CA VAL A 89 5.24 6.05 7.34
C VAL A 89 4.32 7.26 7.39
N GLN A 90 4.01 7.79 6.22
CA GLN A 90 2.99 8.80 6.01
C GLN A 90 1.80 8.16 5.29
N LEU A 91 0.67 8.00 5.96
CA LEU A 91 -0.54 7.44 5.36
C LEU A 91 -1.49 8.56 4.91
N TYR A 92 -1.82 8.55 3.62
CA TYR A 92 -2.76 9.44 2.99
C TYR A 92 -3.96 8.65 2.45
N VAL A 93 -5.16 8.99 2.93
CA VAL A 93 -6.40 8.44 2.38
C VAL A 93 -7.08 9.53 1.58
N GLY A 94 -7.44 9.23 0.34
CA GLY A 94 -7.97 10.24 -0.55
C GLY A 94 -8.48 9.70 -1.88
N ARG A 95 -8.46 10.55 -2.89
CA ARG A 95 -8.86 10.23 -4.26
C ARG A 95 -7.96 10.97 -5.26
N PRO A 96 -7.73 10.43 -6.45
CA PRO A 96 -7.12 11.19 -7.52
C PRO A 96 -8.06 12.32 -7.96
N ALA A 97 -7.48 13.49 -8.24
CA ALA A 97 -8.20 14.65 -8.75
C ALA A 97 -7.89 14.87 -10.23
N LEU A 98 -6.65 14.62 -10.63
CA LEU A 98 -6.21 14.65 -12.00
C LEU A 98 -5.20 13.52 -12.19
N PHE A 99 -5.36 12.79 -13.27
CA PHE A 99 -4.54 11.64 -13.58
C PHE A 99 -4.02 11.73 -15.01
N PHE A 100 -2.73 11.50 -15.19
CA PHE A 100 -2.07 11.40 -16.47
C PHE A 100 -1.04 10.28 -16.43
N GLY A 101 -1.15 9.34 -17.35
CA GLY A 101 -0.20 8.24 -17.38
C GLY A 101 -0.66 7.06 -18.22
N ALA A 102 0.07 5.98 -18.09
CA ALA A 102 -0.09 4.76 -18.87
C ALA A 102 -1.12 3.77 -18.31
N GLU A 103 -1.65 4.01 -17.15
CA GLU A 103 -2.64 3.14 -16.48
C GLU A 103 -4.03 3.29 -17.09
N PHE A 104 -4.24 2.65 -18.25
CA PHE A 104 -5.53 2.65 -18.92
C PHE A 104 -6.54 1.64 -18.35
N ASN A 105 -6.11 0.73 -17.48
CA ASN A 105 -6.93 -0.37 -16.98
C ASN A 105 -7.65 -0.09 -15.67
N GLY A 106 -7.54 1.10 -15.16
CA GLY A 106 -8.13 1.52 -13.91
C GLY A 106 -7.10 1.93 -12.87
N MET A 107 -7.59 2.42 -11.77
CA MET A 107 -6.77 2.95 -10.68
C MET A 107 -6.31 1.81 -9.77
N PHE A 108 -5.06 1.86 -9.34
CA PHE A 108 -4.58 0.99 -8.27
C PHE A 108 -5.30 1.26 -6.95
N SER A 109 -5.43 0.24 -6.13
CA SER A 109 -6.18 0.29 -4.86
C SER A 109 -5.45 1.12 -3.80
N ALA A 110 -4.14 0.93 -3.71
CA ALA A 110 -3.23 1.69 -2.87
C ALA A 110 -1.84 1.69 -3.51
N GLN A 111 -0.93 2.45 -2.94
CA GLN A 111 0.45 2.56 -3.42
C GLN A 111 1.37 2.91 -2.26
N VAL A 112 2.52 2.26 -2.17
CA VAL A 112 3.60 2.61 -1.24
C VAL A 112 4.85 3.06 -2.01
N VAL A 113 5.29 4.26 -1.78
CA VAL A 113 6.39 4.93 -2.50
C VAL A 113 7.22 5.81 -1.55
N PRO A 114 8.49 6.12 -1.86
CA PRO A 114 9.23 5.85 -3.07
C PRO A 114 9.82 4.44 -3.11
N ASN A 115 10.27 4.02 -4.30
CA ASN A 115 10.96 2.75 -4.53
C ASN A 115 12.49 2.87 -4.31
N ASP A 116 13.03 4.07 -4.18
CA ASP A 116 14.44 4.28 -3.83
C ASP A 116 14.70 3.81 -2.39
N GLU A 117 15.51 2.76 -2.26
CA GLU A 117 15.80 2.11 -0.98
C GLU A 117 16.51 3.05 0.00
N ILE A 118 17.42 3.91 -0.48
CA ILE A 118 18.17 4.83 0.37
C ILE A 118 17.25 5.90 0.92
N VAL A 119 16.43 6.52 0.05
CA VAL A 119 15.46 7.52 0.48
C VAL A 119 14.42 6.92 1.42
N SER A 120 13.98 5.69 1.15
CA SER A 120 13.04 4.96 2.00
C SER A 120 13.60 4.73 3.42
N LEU A 121 14.88 4.39 3.53
CA LEU A 121 15.54 4.22 4.82
C LEU A 121 15.72 5.55 5.58
N GLU A 122 16.04 6.63 4.86
CA GLU A 122 16.25 7.96 5.44
C GLU A 122 14.94 8.65 5.84
N GLU A 123 14.02 8.80 4.87
CA GLU A 123 12.83 9.65 4.96
C GLU A 123 11.53 8.85 5.23
N GLY A 124 11.56 7.53 5.10
CA GLY A 124 10.39 6.67 5.17
C GLY A 124 9.65 6.55 3.85
N LYS A 125 8.39 6.11 3.92
CA LYS A 125 7.52 5.91 2.75
C LYS A 125 6.17 6.61 2.92
N LYS A 126 5.55 6.98 1.81
CA LYS A 126 4.15 7.40 1.75
C LYS A 126 3.30 6.23 1.29
N ILE A 127 2.21 5.99 1.98
CA ILE A 127 1.13 5.11 1.54
C ILE A 127 -0.03 5.99 1.10
N PHE A 128 -0.50 5.79 -0.12
CA PHE A 128 -1.74 6.36 -0.63
C PHE A 128 -2.80 5.26 -0.70
N ALA A 129 -3.97 5.50 -0.15
CA ALA A 129 -5.09 4.58 -0.13
C ALA A 129 -6.34 5.28 -0.70
N PHE A 130 -7.05 4.62 -1.62
CA PHE A 130 -8.17 5.18 -2.37
C PHE A 130 -9.47 4.44 -2.06
N SER A 131 -9.75 4.20 -0.78
CA SER A 131 -10.85 3.34 -0.34
C SER A 131 -12.21 3.71 -0.90
N ASP A 132 -12.59 4.99 -0.84
CA ASP A 132 -13.91 5.43 -1.34
C ASP A 132 -14.03 5.25 -2.86
N GLU A 133 -12.96 5.54 -3.60
CA GLU A 133 -12.94 5.39 -5.05
C GLU A 133 -13.05 3.91 -5.47
N ILE A 134 -12.33 3.04 -4.78
CA ILE A 134 -12.39 1.60 -5.03
C ILE A 134 -13.79 1.05 -4.70
N LEU A 135 -14.41 1.51 -3.62
CA LEU A 135 -15.79 1.15 -3.28
C LEU A 135 -16.77 1.59 -4.37
N GLN A 136 -16.69 2.84 -4.83
CA GLN A 136 -17.56 3.35 -5.89
C GLN A 136 -17.33 2.61 -7.21
N THR A 137 -16.09 2.37 -7.57
CA THR A 137 -15.74 1.58 -8.75
C THR A 137 -16.30 0.16 -8.67
N SER A 138 -16.19 -0.49 -7.51
CA SER A 138 -16.73 -1.83 -7.28
C SER A 138 -18.26 -1.86 -7.39
N ARG A 139 -18.92 -0.84 -6.85
CA ARG A 139 -20.39 -0.67 -6.97
C ARG A 139 -20.84 -0.45 -8.41
N ALA A 140 -20.05 0.26 -9.20
CA ALA A 140 -20.36 0.57 -10.59
C ALA A 140 -20.14 -0.61 -11.55
N LYS A 141 -19.35 -1.62 -11.17
CA LYS A 141 -19.09 -2.79 -12.04
C LYS A 141 -20.37 -3.59 -12.29
N PRO A 142 -20.69 -3.88 -13.57
CA PRO A 142 -21.82 -4.75 -13.89
C PRO A 142 -21.51 -6.20 -13.52
N PHE A 143 -22.54 -7.01 -13.36
CA PHE A 143 -22.37 -8.46 -13.30
C PHE A 143 -21.93 -9.00 -14.68
N LEU A 144 -20.75 -9.58 -14.72
CA LEU A 144 -20.27 -10.25 -15.92
C LEU A 144 -20.86 -11.66 -16.00
N LYS A 145 -21.21 -12.08 -17.25
CA LYS A 145 -21.71 -13.44 -17.49
C LYS A 145 -20.71 -14.49 -16.98
N LEU A 146 -19.43 -14.30 -17.28
CA LEU A 146 -18.37 -15.21 -16.84
C LEU A 146 -18.30 -15.32 -15.31
N SER A 147 -18.38 -14.19 -14.60
CA SER A 147 -18.38 -14.20 -13.13
C SER A 147 -19.55 -15.01 -12.57
N ARG A 148 -20.73 -14.90 -13.19
CA ARG A 148 -21.89 -15.69 -12.79
C ARG A 148 -21.72 -17.19 -13.05
N GLU A 149 -21.11 -17.55 -14.15
CA GLU A 149 -20.82 -18.94 -14.50
C GLU A 149 -19.80 -19.58 -13.56
N ILE A 150 -18.79 -18.80 -13.10
CA ILE A 150 -17.73 -19.28 -12.22
C ILE A 150 -18.19 -19.30 -10.76
N PHE A 151 -18.74 -18.20 -10.25
CA PHE A 151 -19.01 -18.00 -8.84
C PHE A 151 -20.47 -18.26 -8.44
N GLY A 152 -21.37 -18.34 -9.38
CA GLY A 152 -22.80 -18.48 -9.15
C GLY A 152 -23.51 -17.18 -8.78
N GLN A 153 -24.80 -17.11 -9.07
CA GLN A 153 -25.62 -15.92 -8.84
C GLN A 153 -25.76 -15.57 -7.36
N GLU A 154 -25.83 -16.57 -6.50
CA GLU A 154 -26.02 -16.35 -5.04
C GLU A 154 -24.83 -15.60 -4.43
N LEU A 155 -23.60 -16.03 -4.73
CA LEU A 155 -22.39 -15.37 -4.19
C LEU A 155 -22.29 -13.95 -4.70
N LEU A 156 -22.52 -13.71 -6.00
CA LEU A 156 -22.47 -12.37 -6.58
C LEU A 156 -23.55 -11.45 -5.99
N THR A 157 -24.72 -11.99 -5.65
CA THR A 157 -25.77 -11.19 -4.99
C THR A 157 -25.39 -10.83 -3.57
N LYS A 158 -24.81 -11.76 -2.81
CA LYS A 158 -24.30 -11.49 -1.45
C LYS A 158 -23.21 -10.44 -1.46
N ASP A 159 -22.23 -10.57 -2.36
CA ASP A 159 -21.17 -9.59 -2.54
C ASP A 159 -21.74 -8.20 -2.87
N ARG A 160 -22.71 -8.13 -3.78
CA ARG A 160 -23.37 -6.88 -4.12
C ARG A 160 -24.09 -6.26 -2.92
N MET A 161 -24.81 -7.07 -2.17
CA MET A 161 -25.47 -6.60 -0.94
C MET A 161 -24.46 -6.08 0.10
N PHE A 162 -23.35 -6.76 0.27
CA PHE A 162 -22.25 -6.31 1.13
C PHE A 162 -21.72 -4.94 0.70
N LEU A 163 -21.39 -4.77 -0.58
CA LEU A 163 -20.89 -3.51 -1.15
C LEU A 163 -21.83 -2.32 -0.92
N PHE A 164 -23.16 -2.54 -0.98
CA PHE A 164 -24.13 -1.46 -0.88
C PHE A 164 -24.63 -1.21 0.55
N ASN A 165 -24.74 -2.24 1.37
CA ASN A 165 -25.40 -2.15 2.68
C ASN A 165 -24.39 -2.09 3.84
N GLU A 166 -23.17 -2.60 3.64
CA GLU A 166 -22.18 -2.81 4.70
C GLU A 166 -20.94 -1.92 4.51
N THR A 167 -21.13 -0.64 4.19
CA THR A 167 -20.02 0.29 3.88
C THR A 167 -18.95 0.33 4.97
N ALA A 168 -19.35 0.34 6.25
CA ALA A 168 -18.38 0.35 7.35
C ALA A 168 -17.55 -0.93 7.43
N SER A 169 -18.19 -2.09 7.26
CA SER A 169 -17.53 -3.39 7.22
C SER A 169 -16.61 -3.51 6.01
N TRP A 170 -17.03 -2.96 4.85
CA TRP A 170 -16.20 -2.92 3.66
C TRP A 170 -14.92 -2.11 3.89
N HIS A 171 -15.01 -0.94 4.52
CA HIS A 171 -13.80 -0.15 4.85
C HIS A 171 -12.87 -0.89 5.81
N GLN A 172 -13.40 -1.67 6.75
CA GLN A 172 -12.56 -2.50 7.62
C GLN A 172 -11.84 -3.59 6.83
N VAL A 173 -12.52 -4.26 5.90
CA VAL A 173 -11.89 -5.24 5.01
C VAL A 173 -10.81 -4.58 4.18
N TYR A 174 -11.10 -3.42 3.58
CA TYR A 174 -10.12 -2.66 2.80
C TYR A 174 -8.89 -2.26 3.65
N ASP A 175 -9.10 -1.77 4.87
CA ASP A 175 -8.01 -1.38 5.77
C ASP A 175 -7.10 -2.57 6.10
N ILE A 176 -7.65 -3.77 6.25
CA ILE A 176 -6.87 -4.98 6.53
C ILE A 176 -6.18 -5.48 5.26
N SER A 177 -6.94 -5.71 4.18
CA SER A 177 -6.44 -6.38 2.98
C SER A 177 -5.59 -5.49 2.07
N THR A 178 -5.80 -4.17 2.10
CA THR A 178 -5.11 -3.23 1.22
C THR A 178 -4.13 -2.36 2.00
N VAL A 179 -4.58 -1.62 3.00
CA VAL A 179 -3.67 -0.76 3.78
C VAL A 179 -2.68 -1.61 4.56
N GLY A 180 -3.13 -2.71 5.16
CA GLY A 180 -2.25 -3.68 5.85
C GLY A 180 -1.20 -4.27 4.91
N HIS A 181 -1.60 -4.62 3.69
CA HIS A 181 -0.69 -5.11 2.63
C HIS A 181 0.41 -4.07 2.31
N GLU A 182 0.06 -2.80 2.07
CA GLU A 182 1.04 -1.74 1.83
C GLU A 182 2.01 -1.54 3.00
N TYR A 183 1.54 -1.70 4.22
CA TYR A 183 2.43 -1.74 5.39
C TYR A 183 3.32 -2.97 5.40
N GLY A 184 2.85 -4.10 4.92
CA GLY A 184 3.63 -5.33 4.77
C GLY A 184 4.86 -5.16 3.87
N HIS A 185 4.78 -4.33 2.81
CA HIS A 185 5.93 -3.98 1.98
C HIS A 185 7.06 -3.28 2.74
N ILE A 186 6.75 -2.60 3.84
CA ILE A 186 7.72 -1.80 4.62
C ILE A 186 8.47 -2.64 5.66
N LEU A 187 7.95 -3.82 5.98
CA LEU A 187 8.53 -4.69 7.02
C LEU A 187 9.70 -5.50 6.48
N TRP A 188 10.89 -5.22 7.01
CA TRP A 188 12.15 -5.88 6.66
C TRP A 188 12.89 -6.33 7.92
N CYS A 189 13.82 -7.29 7.78
CA CYS A 189 14.61 -7.77 8.90
C CYS A 189 15.72 -6.80 9.30
N ASP A 190 16.31 -6.12 8.30
CA ASP A 190 17.39 -5.15 8.46
C ASP A 190 17.48 -4.20 7.25
N GLU A 191 18.43 -3.27 7.29
CA GLU A 191 18.66 -2.26 6.25
C GLU A 191 19.10 -2.84 4.89
N GLN A 192 19.62 -4.05 4.85
CA GLN A 192 20.18 -4.65 3.63
C GLN A 192 19.22 -5.65 2.97
N THR A 193 18.22 -6.12 3.70
CA THR A 193 17.36 -7.23 3.25
C THR A 193 16.63 -6.88 1.94
N GLU A 194 16.07 -5.69 1.83
CA GLU A 194 15.38 -5.23 0.60
C GLU A 194 16.35 -5.25 -0.60
N SER A 195 17.51 -4.65 -0.47
CA SER A 195 18.53 -4.58 -1.52
C SER A 195 19.07 -5.96 -1.93
N VAL A 196 19.32 -6.83 -0.95
CA VAL A 196 19.78 -8.20 -1.23
C VAL A 196 18.74 -9.00 -1.98
N MET A 197 17.49 -8.88 -1.61
CA MET A 197 16.37 -9.57 -2.24
C MET A 197 16.12 -9.09 -3.66
N ASN A 198 16.25 -7.80 -3.92
CA ASN A 198 16.04 -7.21 -5.26
C ASN A 198 17.10 -7.63 -6.29
N LYS A 199 18.30 -8.01 -5.87
CA LYS A 199 19.39 -8.43 -6.79
C LYS A 199 19.06 -9.65 -7.63
N THR A 200 18.17 -10.50 -7.22
CA THR A 200 17.89 -11.77 -7.92
C THR A 200 16.87 -11.66 -9.04
N GLY A 201 16.12 -10.55 -9.13
CA GLY A 201 15.04 -10.36 -10.11
C GLY A 201 13.78 -11.22 -9.86
N ASN A 202 13.86 -12.20 -8.97
CA ASN A 202 12.73 -13.10 -8.62
C ASN A 202 11.93 -12.60 -7.40
N PHE A 203 12.29 -11.45 -6.91
CA PHE A 203 11.87 -10.95 -5.63
C PHE A 203 10.39 -10.53 -5.58
N LYS A 204 9.83 -9.99 -6.65
CA LYS A 204 8.47 -9.43 -6.66
C LYS A 204 7.41 -10.36 -6.09
N ASN A 205 7.44 -11.64 -6.47
CA ASN A 205 6.45 -12.61 -5.97
C ASN A 205 6.60 -12.92 -4.47
N ILE A 206 7.84 -12.93 -3.99
CA ILE A 206 8.14 -13.18 -2.56
C ILE A 206 7.74 -11.96 -1.74
N GLU A 207 7.96 -10.76 -2.26
CA GLU A 207 7.57 -9.51 -1.63
C GLU A 207 6.06 -9.38 -1.49
N GLU A 208 5.32 -9.66 -2.56
CA GLU A 208 3.85 -9.68 -2.52
C GLU A 208 3.32 -10.73 -1.53
N PHE A 209 3.93 -11.90 -1.48
CA PHE A 209 3.59 -12.92 -0.49
C PHE A 209 3.85 -12.43 0.94
N LYS A 210 5.03 -11.84 1.19
CA LYS A 210 5.36 -11.24 2.49
C LYS A 210 4.36 -10.15 2.89
N ALA A 211 4.00 -9.29 1.96
CA ALA A 211 3.06 -8.19 2.22
C ALA A 211 1.64 -8.66 2.52
N THR A 212 1.25 -9.83 2.01
CA THR A 212 -0.11 -10.39 2.17
C THR A 212 -0.26 -11.28 3.42
N THR A 213 0.83 -11.83 3.95
CA THR A 213 0.83 -12.71 5.13
C THR A 213 0.97 -11.96 6.44
#